data_e0f33abebbc1ab13a51d95ed96e5e15b
#
_entry.id   e0f33abebbc1ab13a51d95ed96e5e15b
#
_cell.length_a   1.000
_cell.length_b   1.000
_cell.length_c   1.000
_cell.angle_alpha   90.00
_cell.angle_beta   90.00
_cell.angle_gamma   90.00
#
_symmetry.space_group_name_H-M   'P 1'
#
loop_
_entity.id
_entity.type
_entity.pdbx_description
1 polymer ?
#
loop_
_entity_poly.entity_id
_entity_poly.type
_entity_poly.pdbx_seq_one_letter_code
_entity_poly.pdbx_strand_id
1 'polypeptide(L)'
;MTTTPTKRLKMEGVRKRFGATHALRGVSFEVGPSEVHTLIGENGAGKSTLMKILSGVHKPDEGSILLDGSPFNPSNPHHARMCGIAMIYQELNLAPDLSVMENITLGDEPSALGWRRISEQKARATEALQQLEHEQLPLDIPVNRLSIAEQQVVEIARALIGKPKVLIMDEPTSSLTQVDVQNLFRVINLLKA
;
A
#
# COMPACT_ATOMS: atom_id res chain seq x y z
N MET A 1 0.74 -2.79 -35.78
CA MET A 1 0.63 -3.63 -34.57
C MET A 1 0.26 -2.72 -33.43
N THR A 2 -1.00 -2.68 -33.04
CA THR A 2 -1.48 -1.91 -31.89
C THR A 2 -1.01 -2.64 -30.63
N THR A 3 0.05 -2.15 -30.00
CA THR A 3 0.45 -2.62 -28.66
C THR A 3 -0.67 -2.26 -27.69
N THR A 4 -1.46 -3.25 -27.29
CA THR A 4 -2.40 -3.10 -26.18
C THR A 4 -1.57 -2.59 -24.97
N PRO A 5 -1.94 -1.48 -24.32
CA PRO A 5 -1.18 -0.97 -23.20
C PRO A 5 -1.09 -2.07 -22.12
N THR A 6 0.12 -2.40 -21.71
CA THR A 6 0.37 -3.43 -20.70
C THR A 6 -0.35 -3.06 -19.41
N LYS A 7 -1.26 -3.89 -18.94
CA LYS A 7 -1.97 -3.66 -17.68
C LYS A 7 -0.99 -3.75 -16.51
N ARG A 8 -1.11 -2.82 -15.56
CA ARG A 8 -0.29 -2.81 -14.34
C ARG A 8 -0.59 -4.03 -13.48
N LEU A 9 -1.87 -4.30 -13.23
CA LEU A 9 -2.35 -5.45 -12.48
C LEU A 9 -3.47 -6.13 -13.28
N LYS A 10 -3.42 -7.45 -13.37
CA LYS A 10 -4.48 -8.27 -13.98
C LYS A 10 -4.76 -9.45 -13.08
N MET A 11 -6.03 -9.67 -12.77
CA MET A 11 -6.53 -10.86 -12.07
C MET A 11 -7.51 -11.60 -12.95
N GLU A 12 -7.39 -12.93 -13.04
CA GLU A 12 -8.25 -13.78 -13.87
C GLU A 12 -8.75 -14.98 -13.08
N GLY A 13 -10.07 -15.06 -12.92
CA GLY A 13 -10.75 -16.19 -12.33
C GLY A 13 -10.34 -16.53 -10.91
N VAL A 14 -9.90 -15.53 -10.11
CA VAL A 14 -9.35 -15.74 -8.77
C VAL A 14 -10.42 -16.26 -7.83
N ARG A 15 -10.17 -17.43 -7.23
CA ARG A 15 -11.04 -18.08 -6.24
C ARG A 15 -10.32 -18.23 -4.91
N LYS A 16 -11.10 -18.14 -3.82
CA LYS A 16 -10.62 -18.39 -2.46
C LYS A 16 -11.73 -18.97 -1.59
N ARG A 17 -11.42 -20.04 -0.88
CA ARG A 17 -12.30 -20.70 0.05
C ARG A 17 -11.65 -20.80 1.43
N PHE A 18 -12.44 -20.63 2.46
CA PHE A 18 -12.06 -20.88 3.85
C PHE A 18 -13.06 -21.91 4.43
N GLY A 19 -12.64 -23.15 4.56
CA GLY A 19 -13.53 -24.24 4.93
C GLY A 19 -14.70 -24.38 3.94
N ALA A 20 -15.93 -24.23 4.40
CA ALA A 20 -17.14 -24.27 3.57
C ALA A 20 -17.47 -22.92 2.89
N THR A 21 -16.83 -21.82 3.29
CA THR A 21 -17.15 -20.47 2.81
C THR A 21 -16.36 -20.13 1.57
N HIS A 22 -17.04 -19.83 0.46
CA HIS A 22 -16.43 -19.30 -0.75
C HIS A 22 -16.31 -17.76 -0.65
N ALA A 23 -15.13 -17.28 -0.26
CA ALA A 23 -14.87 -15.85 -0.12
C ALA A 23 -14.70 -15.14 -1.47
N LEU A 24 -14.06 -15.80 -2.46
CA LEU A 24 -13.98 -15.32 -3.84
C LEU A 24 -14.47 -16.44 -4.78
N ARG A 25 -15.31 -16.06 -5.75
CA ARG A 25 -16.01 -17.03 -6.65
C ARG A 25 -15.58 -16.87 -8.12
N GLY A 26 -14.34 -16.49 -8.37
CA GLY A 26 -13.83 -16.29 -9.74
C GLY A 26 -13.78 -14.81 -10.11
N VAL A 27 -13.11 -14.01 -9.31
CA VAL A 27 -12.95 -12.56 -9.52
C VAL A 27 -11.95 -12.30 -10.63
N SER A 28 -12.33 -11.43 -11.57
CA SER A 28 -11.47 -10.96 -12.65
C SER A 28 -11.59 -9.46 -12.79
N PHE A 29 -10.45 -8.75 -12.85
CA PHE A 29 -10.38 -7.32 -13.18
C PHE A 29 -8.98 -6.96 -13.65
N GLU A 30 -8.86 -5.76 -14.23
CA GLU A 30 -7.60 -5.21 -14.72
C GLU A 30 -7.47 -3.76 -14.26
N VAL A 31 -6.24 -3.36 -13.94
CA VAL A 31 -5.89 -1.97 -13.57
C VAL A 31 -4.75 -1.51 -14.46
N GLY A 32 -4.88 -0.34 -15.08
CA GLY A 32 -3.86 0.29 -15.89
C GLY A 32 -2.80 1.02 -15.05
N PRO A 33 -1.68 1.44 -15.65
CA PRO A 33 -0.77 2.40 -15.03
C PRO A 33 -1.50 3.72 -14.76
N SER A 34 -1.15 4.41 -13.65
CA SER A 34 -1.75 5.69 -13.24
C SER A 34 -3.29 5.67 -13.12
N GLU A 35 -3.88 4.50 -12.91
CA GLU A 35 -5.32 4.31 -12.77
C GLU A 35 -5.70 4.17 -11.29
N VAL A 36 -6.79 4.85 -10.88
CA VAL A 36 -7.44 4.61 -9.60
C VAL A 36 -8.63 3.69 -9.84
N HIS A 37 -8.56 2.50 -9.23
CA HIS A 37 -9.59 1.47 -9.34
C HIS A 37 -10.28 1.27 -7.99
N THR A 38 -11.58 1.55 -7.94
CA THR A 38 -12.37 1.44 -6.70
C THR A 38 -13.10 0.11 -6.65
N LEU A 39 -12.89 -0.64 -5.56
CA LEU A 39 -13.62 -1.87 -5.27
C LEU A 39 -14.83 -1.55 -4.37
N ILE A 40 -16.03 -1.73 -4.92
CA ILE A 40 -17.29 -1.49 -4.20
C ILE A 40 -17.98 -2.83 -3.97
N GLY A 41 -18.56 -3.01 -2.80
CA GLY A 41 -19.32 -4.21 -2.46
C GLY A 41 -19.74 -4.20 -0.99
N GLU A 42 -20.76 -5.00 -0.66
CA GLU A 42 -21.26 -5.15 0.70
C GLU A 42 -20.21 -5.77 1.64
N ASN A 43 -20.47 -5.70 2.95
CA ASN A 43 -19.65 -6.38 3.94
C ASN A 43 -19.73 -7.90 3.70
N GLY A 44 -18.58 -8.57 3.70
CA GLY A 44 -18.50 -9.99 3.35
C GLY A 44 -18.41 -10.30 1.85
N ALA A 45 -18.45 -9.29 0.94
CA ALA A 45 -18.32 -9.50 -0.51
C ALA A 45 -16.93 -9.99 -0.98
N GLY A 46 -15.98 -10.18 -0.06
CA GLY A 46 -14.64 -10.69 -0.38
C GLY A 46 -13.57 -9.61 -0.62
N LYS A 47 -13.88 -8.30 -0.49
CA LYS A 47 -12.93 -7.19 -0.71
C LYS A 47 -11.63 -7.39 0.06
N SER A 48 -11.72 -7.54 1.40
CA SER A 48 -10.54 -7.73 2.25
C SER A 48 -9.79 -9.05 1.96
N THR A 49 -10.49 -10.10 1.50
CA THR A 49 -9.84 -11.34 1.06
C THR A 49 -9.01 -11.10 -0.19
N LEU A 50 -9.55 -10.35 -1.15
CA LEU A 50 -8.86 -9.98 -2.37
C LEU A 50 -7.60 -9.16 -2.06
N MET A 51 -7.71 -8.15 -1.19
CA MET A 51 -6.58 -7.33 -0.75
C MET A 51 -5.52 -8.17 -0.02
N LYS A 52 -5.94 -9.12 0.83
CA LYS A 52 -5.03 -10.06 1.51
C LYS A 52 -4.32 -11.02 0.56
N ILE A 53 -4.92 -11.35 -0.58
CA ILE A 53 -4.25 -12.12 -1.64
C ILE A 53 -3.21 -11.25 -2.34
N LEU A 54 -3.54 -10.03 -2.72
CA LEU A 54 -2.61 -9.10 -3.37
C LEU A 54 -1.45 -8.72 -2.44
N SER A 55 -1.71 -8.55 -1.15
CA SER A 55 -0.67 -8.27 -0.15
C SER A 55 0.15 -9.52 0.26
N GLY A 56 -0.13 -10.71 -0.29
CA GLY A 56 0.63 -11.93 0.00
C GLY A 56 0.33 -12.59 1.34
N VAL A 57 -0.73 -12.16 2.05
CA VAL A 57 -1.21 -12.81 3.30
C VAL A 57 -1.88 -14.14 3.00
N HIS A 58 -2.62 -14.21 1.90
CA HIS A 58 -3.28 -15.44 1.43
C HIS A 58 -2.85 -15.77 0.00
N LYS A 59 -2.86 -17.06 -0.34
CA LYS A 59 -2.74 -17.52 -1.72
C LYS A 59 -4.10 -17.78 -2.30
N PRO A 60 -4.35 -17.48 -3.59
CA PRO A 60 -5.55 -17.93 -4.28
C PRO A 60 -5.56 -19.45 -4.36
N ASP A 61 -6.76 -20.06 -4.39
CA ASP A 61 -6.91 -21.51 -4.61
C ASP A 61 -6.94 -21.82 -6.10
N GLU A 62 -7.50 -20.90 -6.92
CA GLU A 62 -7.56 -20.98 -8.37
C GLU A 62 -7.42 -19.59 -8.99
N GLY A 63 -7.16 -19.56 -10.30
CA GLY A 63 -6.98 -18.33 -11.07
C GLY A 63 -5.53 -17.88 -11.13
N SER A 64 -5.30 -16.74 -11.78
CA SER A 64 -3.97 -16.18 -11.96
C SER A 64 -3.95 -14.68 -11.69
N ILE A 65 -2.77 -14.19 -11.29
CA ILE A 65 -2.51 -12.76 -11.07
C ILE A 65 -1.24 -12.42 -11.83
N LEU A 66 -1.29 -11.33 -12.59
CA LEU A 66 -0.15 -10.77 -13.31
C LEU A 66 0.11 -9.34 -12.80
N LEU A 67 1.38 -9.02 -12.61
CA LEU A 67 1.87 -7.67 -12.33
C LEU A 67 2.84 -7.27 -13.44
N ASP A 68 2.56 -6.19 -14.16
CA ASP A 68 3.29 -5.79 -15.37
C ASP A 68 3.46 -6.93 -16.38
N GLY A 69 2.43 -7.75 -16.56
CA GLY A 69 2.43 -8.90 -17.46
C GLY A 69 3.20 -10.14 -16.96
N SER A 70 3.88 -10.05 -15.81
CA SER A 70 4.61 -11.18 -15.21
C SER A 70 3.76 -11.87 -14.13
N PRO A 71 3.86 -13.21 -13.98
CA PRO A 71 3.14 -13.93 -12.93
C PRO A 71 3.47 -13.38 -11.53
N PHE A 72 2.42 -13.09 -10.76
CA PHE A 72 2.53 -12.56 -9.41
C PHE A 72 1.99 -13.61 -8.41
N ASN A 73 2.88 -14.24 -7.67
CA ASN A 73 2.56 -15.25 -6.66
C ASN A 73 3.48 -15.08 -5.43
N PRO A 74 3.24 -14.07 -4.60
CA PRO A 74 4.08 -13.79 -3.45
C PRO A 74 3.98 -14.89 -2.40
N SER A 75 5.11 -15.23 -1.78
CA SER A 75 5.16 -16.23 -0.70
C SER A 75 4.69 -15.69 0.65
N ASN A 76 4.78 -14.37 0.86
CA ASN A 76 4.42 -13.64 2.07
C ASN A 76 4.32 -12.14 1.79
N PRO A 77 3.86 -11.31 2.76
CA PRO A 77 3.70 -9.86 2.57
C PRO A 77 5.00 -9.12 2.23
N HIS A 78 6.12 -9.53 2.80
CA HIS A 78 7.42 -8.95 2.46
C HIS A 78 7.76 -9.18 0.98
N HIS A 79 7.53 -10.39 0.46
CA HIS A 79 7.75 -10.70 -0.96
C HIS A 79 6.78 -9.90 -1.86
N ALA A 80 5.51 -9.73 -1.48
CA ALA A 80 4.57 -8.89 -2.22
C ALA A 80 5.08 -7.44 -2.32
N ARG A 81 5.59 -6.87 -1.22
CA ARG A 81 6.20 -5.54 -1.18
C ARG A 81 7.43 -5.44 -2.08
N MET A 82 8.32 -6.44 -2.06
CA MET A 82 9.48 -6.50 -2.96
C MET A 82 9.08 -6.58 -4.44
N CYS A 83 7.95 -7.18 -4.77
CA CYS A 83 7.40 -7.19 -6.13
C CYS A 83 6.74 -5.86 -6.53
N GLY A 84 6.53 -4.95 -5.58
CA GLY A 84 5.97 -3.62 -5.82
C GLY A 84 4.49 -3.47 -5.44
N ILE A 85 3.94 -4.30 -4.55
CA ILE A 85 2.61 -4.12 -3.96
C ILE A 85 2.76 -3.57 -2.55
N ALA A 86 2.23 -2.37 -2.28
CA ALA A 86 2.11 -1.83 -0.94
C ALA A 86 0.63 -1.78 -0.51
N MET A 87 0.40 -1.89 0.80
CA MET A 87 -0.94 -1.86 1.37
C MET A 87 -0.99 -0.91 2.56
N ILE A 88 -2.00 -0.05 2.57
CA ILE A 88 -2.40 0.80 3.69
C ILE A 88 -3.67 0.18 4.26
N TYR A 89 -3.65 -0.10 5.55
CA TYR A 89 -4.76 -0.74 6.26
C TYR A 89 -5.76 0.31 6.77
N GLN A 90 -6.95 -0.13 7.14
CA GLN A 90 -8.01 0.70 7.72
C GLN A 90 -7.59 1.33 9.05
N GLU A 91 -6.85 0.59 9.88
CA GLU A 91 -6.29 1.08 11.14
C GLU A 91 -4.85 1.53 10.91
N LEU A 92 -4.46 2.64 11.54
CA LEU A 92 -3.08 3.13 11.49
C LEU A 92 -2.13 2.13 12.15
N ASN A 93 -1.20 1.60 11.38
CA ASN A 93 -0.20 0.63 11.84
C ASN A 93 1.16 1.31 12.11
N LEU A 94 1.14 2.39 12.86
CA LEU A 94 2.34 3.12 13.28
C LEU A 94 2.78 2.70 14.68
N ALA A 95 4.08 2.71 14.92
CA ALA A 95 4.64 2.54 16.24
C ALA A 95 4.60 3.88 16.98
N PRO A 96 3.73 4.07 18.00
CA PRO A 96 3.40 5.40 18.51
C PRO A 96 4.59 6.14 19.15
N ASP A 97 5.51 5.40 19.73
CA ASP A 97 6.67 5.95 20.45
C ASP A 97 7.90 6.14 19.55
N LEU A 98 7.89 5.61 18.33
CA LEU A 98 8.95 5.84 17.36
C LEU A 98 8.74 7.18 16.64
N SER A 99 9.85 7.78 16.23
CA SER A 99 9.85 9.02 15.45
C SER A 99 9.18 8.85 14.07
N VAL A 100 8.82 9.97 13.45
CA VAL A 100 8.31 10.00 12.07
C VAL A 100 9.27 9.28 11.11
N MET A 101 10.56 9.61 11.18
CA MET A 101 11.58 8.96 10.34
C MET A 101 11.64 7.46 10.55
N GLU A 102 11.64 7.00 11.80
CA GLU A 102 11.69 5.57 12.12
C GLU A 102 10.43 4.84 11.64
N ASN A 103 9.24 5.44 11.80
CA ASN A 103 8.01 4.85 11.29
C ASN A 103 8.01 4.75 9.77
N ILE A 104 8.41 5.80 9.05
CA ILE A 104 8.47 5.81 7.59
C ILE A 104 9.40 4.71 7.08
N THR A 105 10.54 4.49 7.73
CA THR A 105 11.56 3.53 7.27
C THR A 105 11.46 2.15 7.92
N LEU A 106 10.47 1.93 8.78
CA LEU A 106 10.31 0.69 9.54
C LEU A 106 10.18 -0.55 8.63
N GLY A 107 11.08 -1.50 8.82
CA GLY A 107 11.17 -2.73 8.02
C GLY A 107 11.85 -2.56 6.65
N ASP A 108 12.45 -1.39 6.40
CA ASP A 108 13.25 -1.05 5.22
C ASP A 108 14.44 -0.15 5.60
N GLU A 109 14.95 -0.35 6.84
CA GLU A 109 16.02 0.46 7.38
C GLU A 109 17.31 0.22 6.61
N PRO A 110 17.91 1.26 6.01
CA PRO A 110 19.19 1.13 5.36
C PRO A 110 20.28 0.76 6.39
N SER A 111 20.91 -0.37 6.19
CA SER A 111 21.97 -0.87 7.07
C SER A 111 23.18 -1.34 6.27
N ALA A 112 24.38 -1.21 6.86
CA ALA A 112 25.60 -1.80 6.35
C ALA A 112 26.40 -2.36 7.52
N LEU A 113 26.83 -3.63 7.39
CA LEU A 113 27.62 -4.34 8.41
C LEU A 113 26.96 -4.31 9.81
N GLY A 114 25.61 -4.33 9.87
CA GLY A 114 24.85 -4.29 11.12
C GLY A 114 24.64 -2.89 11.71
N TRP A 115 25.17 -1.82 11.07
CA TRP A 115 24.98 -0.43 11.51
C TRP A 115 23.90 0.27 10.69
N ARG A 116 22.98 0.99 11.37
CA ARG A 116 21.95 1.80 10.72
C ARG A 116 22.60 3.03 10.05
N ARG A 117 22.25 3.28 8.81
CA ARG A 117 22.67 4.48 8.06
C ARG A 117 21.67 5.59 8.25
N ILE A 118 21.76 6.32 9.36
CA ILE A 118 20.79 7.36 9.74
C ILE A 118 20.65 8.45 8.67
N SER A 119 21.75 8.86 8.03
CA SER A 119 21.71 9.87 6.96
C SER A 119 20.91 9.40 5.73
N GLU A 120 21.05 8.14 5.34
CA GLU A 120 20.28 7.54 4.24
C GLU A 120 18.81 7.35 4.63
N GLN A 121 18.55 6.93 5.88
CA GLN A 121 17.23 6.82 6.44
C GLN A 121 16.48 8.18 6.41
N LYS A 122 17.16 9.24 6.85
CA LYS A 122 16.63 10.61 6.80
C LYS A 122 16.34 11.05 5.37
N ALA A 123 17.27 10.82 4.43
CA ALA A 123 17.08 11.18 3.04
C ALA A 123 15.86 10.50 2.41
N ARG A 124 15.69 9.19 2.64
CA ARG A 124 14.51 8.43 2.14
C ARG A 124 13.20 8.92 2.74
N ALA A 125 13.18 9.20 4.06
CA ALA A 125 11.99 9.72 4.72
C ALA A 125 11.63 11.12 4.19
N THR A 126 12.63 11.99 4.00
CA THR A 126 12.43 13.32 3.41
C THR A 126 11.90 13.22 1.98
N GLU A 127 12.48 12.35 1.12
CA GLU A 127 12.01 12.13 -0.25
C GLU A 127 10.54 11.69 -0.28
N ALA A 128 10.16 10.75 0.60
CA ALA A 128 8.77 10.27 0.67
C ALA A 128 7.79 11.37 1.12
N LEU A 129 8.17 12.20 2.10
CA LEU A 129 7.34 13.33 2.52
C LEU A 129 7.25 14.44 1.47
N GLN A 130 8.32 14.70 0.71
CA GLN A 130 8.31 15.65 -0.41
C GLN A 130 7.33 15.21 -1.52
N GLN A 131 7.29 13.92 -1.86
CA GLN A 131 6.32 13.39 -2.82
C GLN A 131 4.86 13.63 -2.39
N LEU A 132 4.62 13.79 -1.09
CA LEU A 132 3.31 14.07 -0.52
C LEU A 132 3.07 15.56 -0.22
N GLU A 133 4.01 16.44 -0.58
CA GLU A 133 4.01 17.88 -0.26
C GLU A 133 3.93 18.17 1.26
N HIS A 134 4.57 17.31 2.07
CA HIS A 134 4.60 17.37 3.53
C HIS A 134 6.02 17.41 4.12
N GLU A 135 6.98 18.01 3.41
CA GLU A 135 8.38 18.13 3.83
C GLU A 135 8.58 18.89 5.13
N GLN A 136 7.61 19.70 5.55
CA GLN A 136 7.62 20.45 6.81
C GLN A 136 7.40 19.56 8.04
N LEU A 137 6.98 18.29 7.86
CA LEU A 137 6.71 17.40 8.97
C LEU A 137 8.03 17.07 9.71
N PRO A 138 8.14 17.31 11.03
CA PRO A 138 9.37 17.06 11.76
C PRO A 138 9.67 15.57 11.86
N LEU A 139 10.87 15.16 11.43
CA LEU A 139 11.27 13.75 11.35
C LEU A 139 11.60 13.12 12.71
N ASP A 140 11.98 13.94 13.69
CA ASP A 140 12.59 13.49 14.95
C ASP A 140 11.60 13.37 16.12
N ILE A 141 10.32 13.68 15.91
CA ILE A 141 9.28 13.58 16.96
C ILE A 141 8.54 12.26 16.88
N PRO A 142 8.09 11.72 18.01
CA PRO A 142 7.22 10.54 18.05
C PRO A 142 5.90 10.79 17.31
N VAL A 143 5.41 9.78 16.57
CA VAL A 143 4.19 9.93 15.77
C VAL A 143 2.93 10.11 16.61
N ASN A 144 2.91 9.71 17.88
CA ASN A 144 1.78 9.94 18.79
C ASN A 144 1.57 11.44 19.11
N ARG A 145 2.49 12.33 18.77
CA ARG A 145 2.36 13.80 18.89
C ARG A 145 1.74 14.45 17.66
N LEU A 146 1.56 13.69 16.59
CA LEU A 146 0.97 14.16 15.35
C LEU A 146 -0.57 14.07 15.40
N SER A 147 -1.24 14.93 14.65
CA SER A 147 -2.66 14.75 14.34
C SER A 147 -2.91 13.46 13.57
N ILE A 148 -4.14 12.96 13.59
CA ILE A 148 -4.53 11.75 12.84
C ILE A 148 -4.22 11.90 11.34
N ALA A 149 -4.48 13.08 10.77
CA ALA A 149 -4.16 13.37 9.37
C ALA A 149 -2.66 13.27 9.07
N GLU A 150 -1.81 13.83 9.93
CA GLU A 150 -0.35 13.74 9.79
C GLU A 150 0.15 12.30 9.98
N GLN A 151 -0.43 11.55 10.92
CA GLN A 151 -0.13 10.12 11.08
C GLN A 151 -0.46 9.33 9.81
N GLN A 152 -1.55 9.67 9.14
CA GLN A 152 -1.92 9.04 7.87
C GLN A 152 -0.92 9.38 6.77
N VAL A 153 -0.44 10.62 6.70
CA VAL A 153 0.65 11.01 5.78
C VAL A 153 1.90 10.17 6.05
N VAL A 154 2.27 9.95 7.31
CA VAL A 154 3.41 9.09 7.68
C VAL A 154 3.22 7.65 7.21
N GLU A 155 2.02 7.09 7.34
CA GLU A 155 1.71 5.73 6.88
C GLU A 155 1.78 5.62 5.35
N ILE A 156 1.26 6.62 4.63
CA ILE A 156 1.39 6.69 3.17
C ILE A 156 2.85 6.83 2.77
N ALA A 157 3.62 7.73 3.40
CA ALA A 157 5.05 7.90 3.14
C ALA A 157 5.83 6.59 3.34
N ARG A 158 5.53 5.84 4.41
CA ARG A 158 6.08 4.49 4.64
C ARG A 158 5.76 3.51 3.52
N ALA A 159 4.52 3.55 2.99
CA ALA A 159 4.14 2.70 1.87
C ALA A 159 4.88 3.06 0.58
N LEU A 160 5.25 4.34 0.37
CA LEU A 160 5.93 4.85 -0.82
C LEU A 160 7.44 4.59 -0.85
N ILE A 161 8.10 4.39 0.29
CA ILE A 161 9.56 4.18 0.35
C ILE A 161 10.02 3.06 -0.59
N GLY A 162 9.23 1.97 -0.70
CA GLY A 162 9.52 0.85 -1.59
C GLY A 162 9.24 1.13 -3.07
N LYS A 163 8.85 2.35 -3.45
CA LYS A 163 8.44 2.73 -4.82
C LYS A 163 7.45 1.73 -5.41
N PRO A 164 6.29 1.54 -4.77
CA PRO A 164 5.34 0.53 -5.17
C PRO A 164 4.76 0.81 -6.57
N LYS A 165 4.48 -0.26 -7.30
CA LYS A 165 3.79 -0.23 -8.59
C LYS A 165 2.27 -0.17 -8.43
N VAL A 166 1.78 -0.74 -7.32
CA VAL A 166 0.37 -0.76 -6.95
C VAL A 166 0.26 -0.44 -5.46
N LEU A 167 -0.53 0.57 -5.12
CA LEU A 167 -0.88 0.93 -3.75
C LEU A 167 -2.32 0.52 -3.49
N ILE A 168 -2.52 -0.32 -2.50
CA ILE A 168 -3.83 -0.78 -2.04
C ILE A 168 -4.21 0.01 -0.79
N MET A 169 -5.43 0.55 -0.75
CA MET A 169 -5.99 1.24 0.41
C MET A 169 -7.27 0.54 0.85
N ASP A 170 -7.31 0.07 2.10
CA ASP A 170 -8.48 -0.60 2.68
C ASP A 170 -9.25 0.40 3.55
N GLU A 171 -10.40 0.87 3.06
CA GLU A 171 -11.29 1.84 3.71
C GLU A 171 -10.57 3.05 4.35
N PRO A 172 -9.70 3.77 3.60
CA PRO A 172 -8.81 4.77 4.18
C PRO A 172 -9.53 6.00 4.74
N THR A 173 -10.85 6.08 4.62
CA THR A 173 -11.67 7.22 5.05
C THR A 173 -12.53 6.95 6.27
N SER A 174 -12.53 5.74 6.83
CA SER A 174 -13.48 5.31 7.86
C SER A 174 -13.38 6.08 9.19
N SER A 175 -12.20 6.65 9.49
CA SER A 175 -11.92 7.41 10.72
C SER A 175 -11.56 8.88 10.47
N LEU A 176 -11.68 9.36 9.22
CA LEU A 176 -11.24 10.69 8.82
C LEU A 176 -12.34 11.74 8.90
N THR A 177 -11.95 12.96 9.24
CA THR A 177 -12.80 14.15 9.08
C THR A 177 -12.95 14.49 7.60
N GLN A 178 -13.93 15.36 7.26
CA GLN A 178 -14.13 15.78 5.88
C GLN A 178 -12.91 16.49 5.27
N VAL A 179 -12.16 17.22 6.09
CA VAL A 179 -10.92 17.89 5.67
C VAL A 179 -9.83 16.87 5.36
N ASP A 180 -9.67 15.84 6.20
CA ASP A 180 -8.66 14.79 6.02
C ASP A 180 -8.95 13.95 4.76
N VAL A 181 -10.23 13.71 4.46
CA VAL A 181 -10.65 13.04 3.21
C VAL A 181 -10.23 13.85 1.99
N GLN A 182 -10.37 15.19 2.01
CA GLN A 182 -9.90 16.04 0.91
C GLN A 182 -8.37 15.97 0.74
N ASN A 183 -7.61 15.96 1.84
CA ASN A 183 -6.16 15.79 1.81
C ASN A 183 -5.76 14.42 1.23
N LEU A 184 -6.45 13.36 1.62
CA LEU A 184 -6.22 12.02 1.06
C LEU A 184 -6.46 11.98 -0.45
N PHE A 185 -7.55 12.58 -0.95
CA PHE A 185 -7.80 12.65 -2.40
C PHE A 185 -6.74 13.46 -3.14
N ARG A 186 -6.21 14.54 -2.52
CA ARG A 186 -5.08 15.29 -3.08
C ARG A 186 -3.85 14.40 -3.22
N VAL A 187 -3.50 13.65 -2.18
CA VAL A 187 -2.39 12.69 -2.20
C VAL A 187 -2.58 11.62 -3.27
N ILE A 188 -3.79 11.03 -3.38
CA ILE A 188 -4.09 10.05 -4.42
C ILE A 188 -3.88 10.65 -5.83
N ASN A 189 -4.29 11.90 -6.04
CA ASN A 189 -4.08 12.57 -7.32
C ASN A 189 -2.60 12.85 -7.62
N LEU A 190 -1.80 13.19 -6.61
CA LEU A 190 -0.33 13.33 -6.74
C LEU A 190 0.33 12.00 -7.14
N LEU A 191 -0.10 10.89 -6.53
CA LEU A 191 0.45 9.56 -6.83
C LEU A 191 0.03 9.01 -8.19
N LYS A 192 -1.03 9.57 -8.80
CA LYS A 192 -1.52 9.19 -10.13
C LYS A 192 -0.74 9.89 -11.25
N ALA A 193 -0.13 11.03 -11.00
CA ALA A 193 0.62 11.82 -11.98
C ALA A 193 1.96 11.18 -12.33
#